data_271f82bb3f2ab663338fd29417bf2a4a
#
_entry.id   271f82bb3f2ab663338fd29417bf2a4a
#
_cell.length_a   1.000
_cell.length_b   1.000
_cell.length_c   1.000
_cell.angle_alpha   90.00
_cell.angle_beta   90.00
_cell.angle_gamma   90.00
#
_symmetry.space_group_name_H-M   'P 1'
#
loop_
_entity.id
_entity.type
_entity.pdbx_description
1 polymer ?
#
loop_
_entity_poly.entity_id
_entity_poly.type
_entity_poly.pdbx_seq_one_letter_code
_entity_poly.pdbx_strand_id
1 'polypeptide(L)' 'MSKLKKHTAHLIAVHQKREAVRVYAVLAHSASAALAQVTEMATDDMQVELTGSLGRDLARRLALKPGEMRLV' A
#
# COMPACT_ATOMS: atom_id res chain seq x y z
N MET A 1 -2.34 -27.52 -8.03
CA MET A 1 -1.53 -26.75 -8.56
C MET A 1 -1.46 -25.42 -8.02
N SER A 2 -0.43 -25.00 -7.82
CA SER A 2 -0.37 -23.72 -7.27
C SER A 2 -0.40 -22.71 -8.34
N LYS A 3 -0.98 -21.60 -8.04
CA LYS A 3 -0.95 -20.50 -8.90
C LYS A 3 -0.08 -19.47 -8.32
N LEU A 4 0.65 -18.84 -9.14
CA LEU A 4 1.40 -17.70 -8.72
C LEU A 4 0.43 -16.63 -8.30
N LYS A 5 0.52 -16.20 -7.07
CA LYS A 5 -0.31 -15.11 -6.61
C LYS A 5 0.21 -13.83 -7.21
N LYS A 6 -0.69 -13.08 -7.80
CA LYS A 6 -0.31 -11.82 -8.37
C LYS A 6 -0.26 -10.77 -7.28
N HIS A 7 0.72 -9.92 -7.38
CA HIS A 7 0.80 -8.76 -6.50
C HIS A 7 0.06 -7.61 -7.14
N THR A 8 -0.64 -6.86 -6.31
CA THR A 8 -1.36 -5.67 -6.73
C THR A 8 -0.84 -4.50 -5.94
N ALA A 9 -0.72 -3.36 -6.58
CA ALA A 9 -0.31 -2.14 -5.89
C ALA A 9 -1.53 -1.53 -5.23
N HIS A 10 -1.60 -1.61 -3.93
CA HIS A 10 -2.72 -1.08 -3.15
C HIS A 10 -2.37 0.32 -2.67
N LEU A 11 -3.37 1.18 -2.64
CA LEU A 11 -3.19 2.54 -2.16
C LEU A 11 -3.66 2.62 -0.72
N ILE A 12 -2.75 2.99 0.16
CA ILE A 12 -3.02 3.08 1.59
C ILE A 12 -2.81 4.52 2.02
N ALA A 13 -3.86 5.14 2.52
CA ALA A 13 -3.77 6.48 3.05
C ALA A 13 -3.38 6.45 4.51
N VAL A 14 -2.43 7.29 4.88
CA VAL A 14 -2.01 7.43 6.26
C VAL A 14 -2.42 8.82 6.71
N HIS A 15 -3.36 8.86 7.66
CA HIS A 15 -3.84 10.10 8.25
C HIS A 15 -3.10 10.32 9.55
N GLN A 16 -2.37 11.41 9.62
CA GLN A 16 -1.65 11.73 10.83
C GLN A 16 -2.18 13.05 11.36
N LYS A 17 -2.32 13.12 12.68
CA LYS A 17 -2.86 14.28 13.32
C LYS A 17 -2.07 15.52 12.92
N ARG A 18 -2.77 16.54 12.47
CA ARG A 18 -2.18 17.84 12.12
C ARG A 18 -1.21 17.78 10.95
N GLU A 19 -1.23 16.70 10.19
CA GLU A 19 -0.38 16.59 9.02
C GLU A 19 -1.20 16.30 7.80
N ALA A 20 -0.63 16.56 6.65
CA ALA A 20 -1.29 16.22 5.40
C ALA A 20 -1.40 14.72 5.27
N VAL A 21 -2.47 14.28 4.64
CA VAL A 21 -2.66 12.86 4.36
C VAL A 21 -1.61 12.42 3.36
N ARG A 22 -0.99 11.28 3.62
CA ARG A 22 -0.02 10.69 2.71
C ARG A 22 -0.57 9.39 2.18
N VAL A 23 -0.35 9.13 0.91
CA VAL A 23 -0.82 7.91 0.28
C VAL A 23 0.39 7.13 -0.20
N TYR A 24 0.44 5.86 0.19
CA TYR A 24 1.51 4.97 -0.22
C TYR A 24 0.98 3.91 -1.15
N ALA A 25 1.77 3.57 -2.16
CA ALA A 25 1.50 2.42 -3.00
C ALA A 25 2.29 1.25 -2.45
N VAL A 26 1.61 0.16 -2.16
CA VAL A 26 2.22 -1.04 -1.58
C VAL A 26 1.90 -2.22 -2.45
N LEU A 27 2.93 -2.89 -2.96
CA LEU A 27 2.73 -4.05 -3.80
C LEU A 27 2.62 -5.28 -2.91
N ALA A 28 1.44 -5.88 -2.87
CA ALA A 28 1.18 -6.99 -1.98
C ALA A 28 0.17 -7.95 -2.60
N HIS A 29 0.07 -9.16 -2.01
CA HIS A 29 -0.85 -10.19 -2.49
C HIS A 29 -2.31 -9.81 -2.28
N SER A 30 -2.59 -9.08 -1.23
CA SER A 30 -3.97 -8.75 -0.89
C SER A 30 -4.02 -7.38 -0.24
N ALA A 31 -5.22 -6.82 -0.19
CA ALA A 31 -5.42 -5.54 0.47
C ALA A 31 -5.08 -5.64 1.95
N SER A 32 -5.46 -6.75 2.60
CA SER A 32 -5.16 -6.86 4.02
C SER A 32 -3.67 -7.02 4.29
N ALA A 33 -2.93 -7.66 3.39
CA ALA A 33 -1.47 -7.73 3.55
C ALA A 33 -0.84 -6.36 3.42
N ALA A 34 -1.29 -5.56 2.44
CA ALA A 34 -0.78 -4.22 2.26
C ALA A 34 -1.11 -3.34 3.47
N LEU A 35 -2.34 -3.43 3.95
CA LEU A 35 -2.76 -2.65 5.10
C LEU A 35 -1.97 -3.02 6.35
N ALA A 36 -1.74 -4.31 6.55
CA ALA A 36 -0.96 -4.78 7.71
C ALA A 36 0.47 -4.27 7.66
N GLN A 37 1.06 -4.24 6.47
CA GLN A 37 2.42 -3.76 6.31
C GLN A 37 2.56 -2.30 6.69
N VAL A 38 1.62 -1.46 6.27
CA VAL A 38 1.64 -0.05 6.61
C VAL A 38 1.30 0.15 8.09
N THR A 39 0.38 -0.65 8.61
CA THR A 39 -0.02 -0.55 10.01
C THR A 39 1.17 -0.82 10.94
N GLU A 40 2.05 -1.72 10.55
CA GLU A 40 3.22 -2.05 11.38
C GLU A 40 4.12 -0.85 11.60
N MET A 41 4.17 0.07 10.66
CA MET A 41 5.01 1.24 10.82
C MET A 41 4.24 2.44 11.36
N ALA A 42 2.93 2.32 11.52
CA ALA A 42 2.13 3.43 11.99
C ALA A 42 2.24 3.58 13.51
N THR A 43 2.16 4.82 13.96
CA THR A 43 2.16 5.11 15.39
C THR A 43 0.72 5.36 15.84
N ASP A 44 0.54 5.57 17.15
CA ASP A 44 -0.80 5.69 17.72
C ASP A 44 -1.56 6.89 17.19
N ASP A 45 -0.86 7.92 16.73
CA ASP A 45 -1.52 9.10 16.20
C ASP A 45 -1.82 9.01 14.72
N MET A 46 -1.60 7.85 14.12
CA MET A 46 -1.84 7.63 12.70
C MET A 46 -3.02 6.71 12.50
N GLN A 47 -3.81 7.00 11.49
CA GLN A 47 -4.87 6.12 11.05
C GLN A 47 -4.56 5.67 9.64
N VAL A 48 -4.71 4.39 9.38
CA VAL A 48 -4.35 3.78 8.11
C VAL A 48 -5.61 3.30 7.44
N GLU A 49 -5.78 3.65 6.18
CA GLU A 49 -7.00 3.34 5.46
C GLU A 49 -6.70 2.88 4.04
N LEU A 50 -7.33 1.78 3.63
CA LEU A 50 -7.21 1.34 2.26
C LEU A 50 -8.11 2.22 1.40
N THR A 51 -7.53 2.88 0.40
CA THR A 51 -8.29 3.79 -0.45
C THR A 51 -8.55 3.25 -1.83
N GLY A 52 -7.78 2.27 -2.28
CA GLY A 52 -7.97 1.72 -3.61
C GLY A 52 -6.75 0.97 -4.07
N SER A 53 -6.62 0.86 -5.39
CA SER A 53 -5.46 0.17 -5.96
C SER A 53 -5.06 0.86 -7.26
N LEU A 54 -3.81 0.65 -7.65
CA LEU A 54 -3.32 1.15 -8.92
C LEU A 54 -3.50 0.11 -9.99
N GLY A 55 -3.75 0.57 -11.20
CA GLY A 55 -3.77 -0.31 -12.34
C GLY A 55 -2.41 -0.91 -12.59
N ARG A 56 -2.41 -2.02 -13.33
CA ARG A 56 -1.18 -2.76 -13.59
C ARG A 56 -0.11 -1.89 -14.27
N ASP A 57 -0.55 -1.07 -15.22
CA ASP A 57 0.41 -0.23 -15.96
C ASP A 57 1.06 0.81 -15.07
N LEU A 58 0.28 1.43 -14.19
CA LEU A 58 0.83 2.42 -13.28
C LEU A 58 1.77 1.78 -12.27
N ALA A 59 1.39 0.61 -11.76
CA ALA A 59 2.24 -0.11 -10.82
C ALA A 59 3.57 -0.47 -11.49
N ARG A 60 3.52 -0.85 -12.76
CA ARG A 60 4.74 -1.18 -13.50
C ARG A 60 5.62 0.04 -13.70
N ARG A 61 5.00 1.19 -13.96
CA ARG A 61 5.77 2.42 -14.15
C ARG A 61 6.47 2.85 -12.87
N LEU A 62 5.86 2.58 -11.72
CA LEU A 62 6.50 2.88 -10.45
C LEU A 62 7.62 1.91 -10.12
N ALA A 63 7.71 0.79 -10.84
CA ALA A 63 8.73 -0.24 -10.63
C ALA A 63 8.72 -0.75 -9.20
N LEU A 64 7.52 -0.92 -8.65
CA LEU A 64 7.38 -1.41 -7.28
C LEU A 64 7.76 -2.88 -7.20
N LYS A 65 8.44 -3.22 -6.13
CA LYS A 65 8.76 -4.62 -5.83
C LYS A 65 7.86 -5.10 -4.71
N PRO A 66 7.61 -6.43 -4.64
CA PRO A 66 6.79 -6.97 -3.56
C PRO A 66 7.31 -6.53 -2.19
N GLY A 67 6.41 -6.05 -1.36
CA GLY A 67 6.78 -5.58 -0.03
C GLY A 67 7.28 -4.16 0.02
N GLU A 68 7.45 -3.51 -1.11
CA GLU A 68 7.93 -2.14 -1.16
C GLU A 68 6.78 -1.17 -0.98
N MET A 69 7.02 -0.08 -0.25
CA MET A 69 6.06 1.01 -0.10
C MET A 69 6.64 2.25 -0.74
N ARG A 70 5.83 2.97 -1.47
CA ARG A 70 6.28 4.19 -2.12
C ARG A 70 5.24 5.28 -1.96
N LEU A 71 5.68 6.45 -1.54
CA LEU A 71 4.81 7.60 -1.43
C LEU A 71 4.41 8.07 -2.83
N VAL A 72 3.14 8.23 -3.04
CA VAL A 72 2.63 8.69 -4.33
C VAL A 72 1.92 10.02 -4.23
#